data_34d0260a2fcbca2b63756f32bfe156e6
#
_entry.id   34d0260a2fcbca2b63756f32bfe156e6
#
_cell.length_a   1.000
_cell.length_b   1.000
_cell.length_c   1.000
_cell.angle_alpha   90.00
_cell.angle_beta   90.00
_cell.angle_gamma   90.00
#
_symmetry.space_group_name_H-M   'P 1'
#
loop_
_entity.id
_entity.type
_entity.pdbx_description
1 polymer ?
#
loop_
_entity_poly.entity_id
_entity_poly.type
_entity_poly.pdbx_seq_one_letter_code
_entity_poly.pdbx_strand_id
1 'polypeptide(L)'
;MQTIRTLVGRLREFKTASILTPLFIIGEVVLECLIPLTMVSLVDALDGVSLSPVMRLGLILTGLAFASLACGILSARFAATASVGLAKNLRQDLFFKVQDFSFADIDRFSTSSLVTRMTTDVTNVQNAFGMLIRIAVRVPLMIVFSIVMAWRINVQMALIFLGMVPVLAIILAAIVLIAFPIFRRIFKKYDALNNSVQENVAAIRVVKSFVTEDYETTKFRAASQDVRKDFTNAEKLIALNSPVMMFFVFAAIVAVDYVGASIIINSGATELTKGGLTALITYGIQILTHMLMLAFIFVMTTMAAESAHRIAEVLNHEPSLTSPENGATDVADGSVVFEDVSFKYSASAEENALSDINLRIESGSTLGIVGGTGSSKTSLIQLICRLYDVSEGSVKVGGRDVRDYDLSALRDAVAVVLQKNVLFSGTIKENMRWGNPEATDEQIEHACKLAQADEFIQQLPGGYDYVISRGGTNVSGGQKQRLCIARALLKNPKILILDDSTSAVDTKTDSLIRNAFETEIPGTTTIIIAQRLSSVSHADQIIVLDDGRITERGTHEELMAAGGEYREIYDSQNAASESEVA
;
A
#
# COMPACT_ATOMS: atom_id res chain seq x y z
N MET A 1 19.43 9.65 -3.35
CA MET A 1 19.99 9.78 -1.99
C MET A 1 18.92 10.03 -0.93
N GLN A 2 17.95 10.91 -1.16
CA GLN A 2 16.88 11.23 -0.20
C GLN A 2 16.05 9.98 0.21
N THR A 3 15.63 9.14 -0.74
CA THR A 3 14.89 7.90 -0.50
C THR A 3 15.62 6.96 0.47
N ILE A 4 16.92 6.74 0.25
CA ILE A 4 17.74 5.87 1.12
C ILE A 4 17.83 6.45 2.53
N ARG A 5 18.01 7.75 2.65
CA ARG A 5 18.08 8.44 3.95
C ARG A 5 16.75 8.31 4.71
N THR A 6 15.62 8.47 4.03
CA THR A 6 14.28 8.28 4.61
C THR A 6 14.11 6.88 5.17
N LEU A 7 14.46 5.83 4.39
CA LEU A 7 14.30 4.43 4.79
C LEU A 7 15.27 4.02 5.90
N VAL A 8 16.55 4.40 5.80
CA VAL A 8 17.59 4.08 6.82
C VAL A 8 17.25 4.76 8.15
N GLY A 9 16.66 5.96 8.14
CA GLY A 9 16.17 6.62 9.34
C GLY A 9 15.13 5.80 10.12
N ARG A 10 14.40 4.90 9.45
CA ARG A 10 13.35 4.05 10.05
C ARG A 10 13.88 2.76 10.68
N LEU A 11 15.19 2.51 10.65
CA LEU A 11 15.80 1.38 11.36
C LEU A 11 15.67 1.48 12.88
N ARG A 12 15.63 2.69 13.46
CA ARG A 12 15.42 2.96 14.88
C ARG A 12 16.18 1.97 15.78
N GLU A 13 15.45 1.11 16.53
CA GLU A 13 15.99 0.10 17.45
C GLU A 13 16.78 -1.03 16.75
N PHE A 14 16.62 -1.22 15.44
CA PHE A 14 17.27 -2.30 14.69
C PHE A 14 18.62 -1.92 14.07
N LYS A 15 19.15 -0.70 14.36
CA LYS A 15 20.47 -0.23 13.84
C LYS A 15 21.59 -1.17 14.27
N THR A 16 21.58 -1.61 15.53
CA THR A 16 22.62 -2.51 16.06
C THR A 16 22.66 -3.84 15.30
N ALA A 17 21.48 -4.45 15.06
CA ALA A 17 21.38 -5.68 14.28
C ALA A 17 21.88 -5.48 12.84
N SER A 18 21.58 -4.33 12.22
CA SER A 18 22.04 -3.97 10.88
C SER A 18 23.56 -3.84 10.78
N ILE A 19 24.23 -3.38 11.83
CA ILE A 19 25.70 -3.23 11.87
C ILE A 19 26.38 -4.56 12.23
N LEU A 20 25.78 -5.35 13.13
CA LEU A 20 26.35 -6.64 13.52
C LEU A 20 26.31 -7.66 12.37
N THR A 21 25.32 -7.59 11.49
CA THR A 21 25.23 -8.49 10.33
C THR A 21 26.49 -8.47 9.46
N PRO A 22 26.93 -7.34 8.89
CA PRO A 22 28.18 -7.28 8.11
C PRO A 22 29.40 -7.70 8.91
N LEU A 23 29.47 -7.38 10.20
CA LEU A 23 30.59 -7.76 11.06
C LEU A 23 30.76 -9.29 11.16
N PHE A 24 29.67 -10.01 11.42
CA PHE A 24 29.70 -11.48 11.46
C PHE A 24 29.94 -12.09 10.07
N ILE A 25 29.50 -11.45 8.97
CA ILE A 25 29.80 -11.86 7.61
C ILE A 25 31.30 -11.75 7.33
N ILE A 26 31.92 -10.66 7.73
CA ILE A 26 33.38 -10.51 7.58
C ILE A 26 34.10 -11.64 8.30
N GLY A 27 33.70 -11.97 9.53
CA GLY A 27 34.23 -13.11 10.28
C GLY A 27 34.01 -14.45 9.56
N GLU A 28 32.81 -14.69 9.07
CA GLU A 28 32.46 -15.88 8.30
C GLU A 28 33.32 -16.03 7.05
N VAL A 29 33.45 -14.96 6.25
CA VAL A 29 34.26 -14.93 5.02
C VAL A 29 35.75 -15.21 5.30
N VAL A 30 36.30 -14.59 6.33
CA VAL A 30 37.71 -14.82 6.72
C VAL A 30 37.93 -16.27 7.09
N LEU A 31 37.05 -16.85 7.92
CA LEU A 31 37.13 -18.25 8.34
C LEU A 31 36.97 -19.21 7.14
N GLU A 32 36.01 -18.97 6.24
CA GLU A 32 35.82 -19.75 5.03
C GLU A 32 37.05 -19.70 4.08
N CYS A 33 37.72 -18.56 3.97
CA CYS A 33 38.95 -18.44 3.17
C CYS A 33 40.16 -19.10 3.85
N LEU A 34 40.17 -19.26 5.18
CA LEU A 34 41.21 -19.98 5.90
C LEU A 34 41.10 -21.50 5.76
N ILE A 35 39.91 -22.04 5.52
CA ILE A 35 39.70 -23.50 5.37
C ILE A 35 40.52 -24.07 4.22
N PRO A 36 40.45 -23.58 2.96
CA PRO A 36 41.29 -24.09 1.87
C PRO A 36 42.79 -23.89 2.13
N LEU A 37 43.19 -22.78 2.75
CA LEU A 37 44.57 -22.55 3.11
C LEU A 37 45.10 -23.58 4.11
N THR A 38 44.31 -23.92 5.15
CA THR A 38 44.67 -24.97 6.13
C THR A 38 44.69 -26.35 5.47
N MET A 39 43.81 -26.57 4.46
CA MET A 39 43.77 -27.78 3.70
C MET A 39 45.05 -28.02 2.89
N VAL A 40 45.77 -26.98 2.45
CA VAL A 40 47.11 -27.11 1.86
C VAL A 40 48.02 -27.94 2.77
N SER A 41 48.16 -27.50 4.01
CA SER A 41 49.02 -28.19 4.99
C SER A 41 48.56 -29.60 5.32
N LEU A 42 47.22 -29.84 5.30
CA LEU A 42 46.70 -31.18 5.56
C LEU A 42 46.99 -32.14 4.42
N VAL A 43 46.81 -31.72 3.15
CA VAL A 43 47.08 -32.53 1.96
C VAL A 43 48.59 -32.82 1.87
N ASP A 44 49.44 -31.79 2.10
CA ASP A 44 50.89 -31.97 2.07
C ASP A 44 51.37 -32.88 3.22
N ALA A 45 50.69 -32.93 4.37
CA ALA A 45 50.98 -33.85 5.46
C ALA A 45 50.66 -35.34 5.14
N LEU A 46 49.88 -35.63 4.13
CA LEU A 46 49.56 -37.01 3.69
C LEU A 46 50.78 -37.70 3.06
N ASP A 47 51.74 -36.96 2.52
CA ASP A 47 52.98 -37.52 1.98
C ASP A 47 53.96 -37.90 3.13
N GLY A 48 53.64 -37.61 4.38
CA GLY A 48 54.41 -37.93 5.58
C GLY A 48 54.08 -39.31 6.18
N VAL A 49 54.98 -39.84 6.99
CA VAL A 49 54.84 -41.17 7.64
C VAL A 49 54.01 -41.14 8.93
N SER A 50 53.64 -39.97 9.41
CA SER A 50 53.00 -39.80 10.73
C SER A 50 51.53 -39.32 10.60
N LEU A 51 50.61 -40.01 11.32
CA LEU A 51 49.18 -39.65 11.36
C LEU A 51 48.88 -38.44 12.25
N SER A 52 49.79 -38.11 13.18
CA SER A 52 49.61 -37.04 14.19
C SER A 52 49.41 -35.63 13.61
N PRO A 53 50.18 -35.15 12.59
CA PRO A 53 49.91 -33.87 11.94
C PRO A 53 48.57 -33.82 11.24
N VAL A 54 48.17 -34.90 10.58
CA VAL A 54 46.87 -35.03 9.86
C VAL A 54 45.72 -34.88 10.84
N MET A 55 45.76 -35.57 11.97
CA MET A 55 44.71 -35.48 13.01
C MET A 55 44.63 -34.07 13.62
N ARG A 56 45.78 -33.46 13.89
CA ARG A 56 45.83 -32.07 14.41
C ARG A 56 45.21 -31.06 13.44
N LEU A 57 45.61 -31.13 12.17
CA LEU A 57 45.07 -30.26 11.11
C LEU A 57 43.58 -30.50 10.86
N GLY A 58 43.15 -31.78 10.91
CA GLY A 58 41.72 -32.13 10.81
C GLY A 58 40.89 -31.53 11.96
N LEU A 59 41.42 -31.53 13.19
CA LEU A 59 40.80 -30.88 14.33
C LEU A 59 40.71 -29.35 14.14
N ILE A 60 41.75 -28.71 13.63
CA ILE A 60 41.77 -27.27 13.31
C ILE A 60 40.70 -26.95 12.25
N LEU A 61 40.64 -27.72 11.16
CA LEU A 61 39.64 -27.55 10.10
C LEU A 61 38.21 -27.70 10.65
N THR A 62 37.99 -28.68 11.49
CA THR A 62 36.69 -28.86 12.18
C THR A 62 36.35 -27.65 13.04
N GLY A 63 37.31 -27.14 13.80
CA GLY A 63 37.15 -25.90 14.60
C GLY A 63 36.82 -24.68 13.76
N LEU A 64 37.53 -24.50 12.64
CA LEU A 64 37.25 -23.40 11.68
C LEU A 64 35.86 -23.51 11.09
N ALA A 65 35.42 -24.73 10.72
CA ALA A 65 34.09 -24.96 10.18
C ALA A 65 32.98 -24.63 11.21
N PHE A 66 33.14 -25.05 12.47
CA PHE A 66 32.20 -24.68 13.52
C PHE A 66 32.19 -23.18 13.82
N ALA A 67 33.34 -22.52 13.80
CA ALA A 67 33.43 -21.08 13.99
C ALA A 67 32.76 -20.32 12.83
N SER A 68 32.98 -20.75 11.58
CA SER A 68 32.31 -20.21 10.40
C SER A 68 30.78 -20.40 10.47
N LEU A 69 30.34 -21.61 10.85
CA LEU A 69 28.93 -21.91 11.06
C LEU A 69 28.29 -20.97 12.10
N ALA A 70 28.98 -20.76 13.24
CA ALA A 70 28.49 -19.86 14.29
C ALA A 70 28.37 -18.42 13.78
N CYS A 71 29.37 -17.90 13.05
CA CYS A 71 29.31 -16.58 12.43
C CYS A 71 28.17 -16.50 11.42
N GLY A 72 27.95 -17.53 10.60
CA GLY A 72 26.88 -17.61 9.62
C GLY A 72 25.48 -17.58 10.27
N ILE A 73 25.29 -18.35 11.33
CA ILE A 73 24.02 -18.36 12.10
C ILE A 73 23.77 -16.98 12.73
N LEU A 74 24.76 -16.39 13.36
CA LEU A 74 24.62 -15.07 13.99
C LEU A 74 24.31 -13.99 12.94
N SER A 75 25.04 -13.99 11.82
CA SER A 75 24.79 -13.06 10.73
C SER A 75 23.37 -13.20 10.17
N ALA A 76 22.90 -14.43 9.96
CA ALA A 76 21.56 -14.71 9.48
C ALA A 76 20.48 -14.23 10.46
N ARG A 77 20.67 -14.50 11.76
CA ARG A 77 19.76 -14.06 12.84
C ARG A 77 19.66 -12.54 12.90
N PHE A 78 20.80 -11.83 12.91
CA PHE A 78 20.80 -10.37 12.95
C PHE A 78 20.23 -9.75 11.65
N ALA A 79 20.53 -10.34 10.48
CA ALA A 79 19.95 -9.90 9.21
C ALA A 79 18.43 -10.04 9.18
N ALA A 80 17.90 -11.18 9.65
CA ALA A 80 16.46 -11.39 9.76
C ALA A 80 15.82 -10.38 10.72
N THR A 81 16.40 -10.19 11.91
CA THR A 81 15.93 -9.21 12.89
C THR A 81 15.93 -7.79 12.31
N ALA A 82 16.98 -7.38 11.62
CA ALA A 82 17.11 -6.05 11.04
C ALA A 82 16.12 -5.82 9.88
N SER A 83 15.98 -6.79 8.97
CA SER A 83 15.11 -6.64 7.79
C SER A 83 13.62 -6.69 8.16
N VAL A 84 13.22 -7.62 9.02
CA VAL A 84 11.84 -7.70 9.52
C VAL A 84 11.49 -6.49 10.40
N GLY A 85 12.45 -6.05 11.23
CA GLY A 85 12.30 -4.86 12.06
C GLY A 85 12.12 -3.58 11.23
N LEU A 86 12.90 -3.40 10.17
CA LEU A 86 12.70 -2.30 9.22
C LEU A 86 11.29 -2.35 8.60
N ALA A 87 10.85 -3.52 8.16
CA ALA A 87 9.53 -3.67 7.56
C ALA A 87 8.40 -3.37 8.56
N LYS A 88 8.54 -3.79 9.82
CA LYS A 88 7.60 -3.43 10.91
C LYS A 88 7.48 -1.92 11.03
N ASN A 89 8.61 -1.23 11.16
CA ASN A 89 8.63 0.22 11.34
C ASN A 89 8.07 0.96 10.11
N LEU A 90 8.40 0.50 8.89
CA LEU A 90 7.85 1.08 7.66
C LEU A 90 6.33 0.92 7.56
N ARG A 91 5.79 -0.27 7.89
CA ARG A 91 4.33 -0.48 7.89
C ARG A 91 3.64 0.41 8.92
N GLN A 92 4.21 0.53 10.11
CA GLN A 92 3.68 1.38 11.16
C GLN A 92 3.68 2.85 10.74
N ASP A 93 4.81 3.35 10.23
CA ASP A 93 4.93 4.74 9.81
C ASP A 93 4.03 5.08 8.62
N LEU A 94 3.91 4.16 7.64
CA LEU A 94 2.99 4.32 6.51
C LEU A 94 1.53 4.34 6.98
N PHE A 95 1.17 3.44 7.90
CA PHE A 95 -0.19 3.38 8.44
C PHE A 95 -0.55 4.69 9.15
N PHE A 96 0.31 5.17 10.05
CA PHE A 96 0.07 6.43 10.75
C PHE A 96 0.00 7.61 9.77
N LYS A 97 0.93 7.67 8.80
CA LYS A 97 0.94 8.73 7.80
C LYS A 97 -0.35 8.77 6.96
N VAL A 98 -0.89 7.60 6.60
CA VAL A 98 -2.16 7.51 5.85
C VAL A 98 -3.37 7.93 6.71
N GLN A 99 -3.32 7.75 8.04
CA GLN A 99 -4.37 8.27 8.92
C GLN A 99 -4.43 9.80 8.96
N ASP A 100 -3.28 10.47 8.74
CA ASP A 100 -3.19 11.92 8.68
C ASP A 100 -3.59 12.51 7.31
N PHE A 101 -3.81 11.67 6.29
CA PHE A 101 -4.12 12.12 4.94
C PHE A 101 -5.53 12.71 4.84
N SER A 102 -5.64 13.79 4.06
CA SER A 102 -6.92 14.32 3.61
C SER A 102 -7.55 13.42 2.53
N PHE A 103 -8.80 13.69 2.18
CA PHE A 103 -9.45 13.02 1.06
C PHE A 103 -8.74 13.30 -0.27
N ALA A 104 -8.27 14.53 -0.48
CA ALA A 104 -7.49 14.90 -1.67
C ALA A 104 -6.18 14.07 -1.77
N ASP A 105 -5.51 13.82 -0.65
CA ASP A 105 -4.31 12.98 -0.61
C ASP A 105 -4.64 11.52 -0.92
N ILE A 106 -5.75 10.99 -0.38
CA ILE A 106 -6.21 9.62 -0.65
C ILE A 106 -6.59 9.47 -2.13
N ASP A 107 -7.24 10.45 -2.73
CA ASP A 107 -7.59 10.45 -4.16
C ASP A 107 -6.33 10.48 -5.03
N ARG A 108 -5.33 11.28 -4.67
CA ARG A 108 -4.04 11.34 -5.35
C ARG A 108 -3.31 10.01 -5.37
N PHE A 109 -3.22 9.33 -4.22
CA PHE A 109 -2.48 8.07 -4.11
C PHE A 109 -3.30 6.84 -4.48
N SER A 110 -4.60 6.90 -4.45
CA SER A 110 -5.59 5.83 -4.50
C SER A 110 -5.45 4.78 -3.39
N THR A 111 -6.58 4.30 -2.88
CA THR A 111 -6.60 3.31 -1.78
C THR A 111 -5.88 1.99 -2.15
N SER A 112 -6.05 1.52 -3.39
CA SER A 112 -5.41 0.28 -3.86
C SER A 112 -3.89 0.41 -3.91
N SER A 113 -3.37 1.57 -4.35
CA SER A 113 -1.93 1.87 -4.36
C SER A 113 -1.37 1.95 -2.95
N LEU A 114 -2.05 2.60 -2.01
CA LEU A 114 -1.62 2.67 -0.60
C LEU A 114 -1.53 1.28 0.04
N VAL A 115 -2.51 0.41 -0.20
CA VAL A 115 -2.46 -0.99 0.27
C VAL A 115 -1.27 -1.73 -0.32
N THR A 116 -0.99 -1.58 -1.62
CA THR A 116 0.16 -2.21 -2.28
C THR A 116 1.48 -1.72 -1.68
N ARG A 117 1.59 -0.42 -1.37
CA ARG A 117 2.78 0.17 -0.73
C ARG A 117 3.02 -0.38 0.67
N MET A 118 1.95 -0.56 1.47
CA MET A 118 2.06 -1.14 2.83
C MET A 118 2.33 -2.65 2.86
N THR A 119 1.99 -3.37 1.81
CA THR A 119 2.13 -4.83 1.73
C THR A 119 3.32 -5.24 0.85
N THR A 120 3.13 -5.21 -0.45
CA THR A 120 4.10 -5.72 -1.44
C THR A 120 5.39 -4.90 -1.47
N ASP A 121 5.28 -3.56 -1.52
CA ASP A 121 6.46 -2.70 -1.61
C ASP A 121 7.33 -2.78 -0.35
N VAL A 122 6.71 -2.79 0.84
CA VAL A 122 7.46 -3.00 2.09
C VAL A 122 8.15 -4.35 2.12
N THR A 123 7.51 -5.40 1.60
CA THR A 123 8.11 -6.75 1.52
C THR A 123 9.29 -6.78 0.54
N ASN A 124 9.19 -6.09 -0.60
CA ASN A 124 10.29 -5.96 -1.55
C ASN A 124 11.49 -5.23 -0.93
N VAL A 125 11.25 -4.13 -0.22
CA VAL A 125 12.30 -3.38 0.49
C VAL A 125 12.90 -4.20 1.62
N GLN A 126 12.09 -4.94 2.38
CA GLN A 126 12.56 -5.87 3.42
C GLN A 126 13.54 -6.91 2.87
N ASN A 127 13.16 -7.58 1.78
CA ASN A 127 13.96 -8.62 1.16
C ASN A 127 15.26 -8.06 0.58
N ALA A 128 15.19 -6.94 -0.12
CA ALA A 128 16.37 -6.27 -0.66
C ALA A 128 17.31 -5.76 0.43
N PHE A 129 16.77 -5.19 1.51
CA PHE A 129 17.58 -4.74 2.62
C PHE A 129 18.31 -5.90 3.30
N GLY A 130 17.62 -7.02 3.60
CA GLY A 130 18.23 -8.22 4.14
C GLY A 130 19.33 -8.79 3.23
N MET A 131 19.10 -8.76 1.91
CA MET A 131 20.08 -9.18 0.92
C MET A 131 21.29 -8.22 0.85
N LEU A 132 21.06 -6.90 0.87
CA LEU A 132 22.11 -5.90 0.83
C LEU A 132 23.05 -5.99 2.04
N ILE A 133 22.52 -6.09 3.26
CA ILE A 133 23.35 -6.15 4.47
C ILE A 133 24.08 -7.48 4.64
N ARG A 134 23.66 -8.54 3.94
CA ARG A 134 24.24 -9.89 4.03
C ARG A 134 24.98 -10.29 2.76
N ILE A 135 24.26 -10.48 1.65
CA ILE A 135 24.84 -11.08 0.44
C ILE A 135 25.69 -10.07 -0.33
N ALA A 136 25.27 -8.80 -0.42
CA ALA A 136 26.04 -7.77 -1.12
C ALA A 136 27.34 -7.40 -0.39
N VAL A 137 27.46 -7.68 0.91
CA VAL A 137 28.72 -7.56 1.66
C VAL A 137 29.59 -8.80 1.48
N ARG A 138 28.97 -10.00 1.58
CA ARG A 138 29.68 -11.28 1.47
C ARG A 138 30.35 -11.49 0.11
N VAL A 139 29.62 -11.24 -0.97
CA VAL A 139 30.06 -11.58 -2.33
C VAL A 139 31.35 -10.87 -2.76
N PRO A 140 31.47 -9.54 -2.67
CA PRO A 140 32.72 -8.85 -3.00
C PRO A 140 33.89 -9.26 -2.09
N LEU A 141 33.62 -9.43 -0.79
CA LEU A 141 34.64 -9.84 0.16
C LEU A 141 35.18 -11.24 -0.17
N MET A 142 34.31 -12.21 -0.47
CA MET A 142 34.73 -13.55 -0.86
C MET A 142 35.60 -13.55 -2.13
N ILE A 143 35.22 -12.78 -3.14
CA ILE A 143 36.02 -12.65 -4.37
C ILE A 143 37.40 -12.08 -4.06
N VAL A 144 37.46 -10.95 -3.32
CA VAL A 144 38.73 -10.29 -2.99
C VAL A 144 39.60 -11.17 -2.12
N PHE A 145 39.04 -11.75 -1.02
CA PHE A 145 39.84 -12.61 -0.13
C PHE A 145 40.30 -13.88 -0.84
N SER A 146 39.48 -14.52 -1.67
CA SER A 146 39.90 -15.70 -2.42
C SER A 146 41.02 -15.39 -3.42
N ILE A 147 40.98 -14.23 -4.10
CA ILE A 147 42.06 -13.79 -4.99
C ILE A 147 43.34 -13.52 -4.17
N VAL A 148 43.24 -12.84 -3.03
CA VAL A 148 44.40 -12.57 -2.14
C VAL A 148 44.99 -13.86 -1.61
N MET A 149 44.20 -14.84 -1.24
CA MET A 149 44.67 -16.14 -0.78
C MET A 149 45.33 -16.95 -1.92
N ALA A 150 44.75 -16.92 -3.13
CA ALA A 150 45.35 -17.52 -4.31
C ALA A 150 46.73 -16.88 -4.62
N TRP A 151 46.84 -15.55 -4.50
CA TRP A 151 48.08 -14.82 -4.67
C TRP A 151 49.18 -15.25 -3.67
N ARG A 152 48.79 -15.51 -2.41
CA ARG A 152 49.71 -16.02 -1.38
C ARG A 152 50.21 -17.42 -1.65
N ILE A 153 49.46 -18.27 -2.32
CA ILE A 153 49.85 -19.62 -2.68
C ILE A 153 50.79 -19.60 -3.89
N ASN A 154 50.36 -18.97 -4.99
CA ASN A 154 51.17 -18.83 -6.19
C ASN A 154 50.71 -17.66 -7.07
N VAL A 155 51.61 -16.73 -7.39
CA VAL A 155 51.30 -15.52 -8.15
C VAL A 155 50.80 -15.81 -9.57
N GLN A 156 51.45 -16.78 -10.26
CA GLN A 156 51.07 -17.13 -11.64
C GLN A 156 49.64 -17.69 -11.71
N MET A 157 49.23 -18.46 -10.72
CA MET A 157 47.90 -19.00 -10.60
C MET A 157 46.87 -17.93 -10.30
N ALA A 158 47.17 -16.98 -9.42
CA ALA A 158 46.29 -15.85 -9.10
C ALA A 158 46.05 -14.97 -10.34
N LEU A 159 47.02 -14.81 -11.24
CA LEU A 159 46.84 -14.07 -12.49
C LEU A 159 45.82 -14.70 -13.43
N ILE A 160 45.66 -16.05 -13.41
CA ILE A 160 44.60 -16.75 -14.17
C ILE A 160 43.22 -16.25 -13.70
N PHE A 161 42.98 -16.23 -12.38
CA PHE A 161 41.73 -15.74 -11.83
C PHE A 161 41.52 -14.25 -12.08
N LEU A 162 42.58 -13.43 -11.91
CA LEU A 162 42.53 -11.99 -12.14
C LEU A 162 42.21 -11.65 -13.60
N GLY A 163 42.62 -12.49 -14.56
CA GLY A 163 42.23 -12.36 -15.98
C GLY A 163 40.81 -12.82 -16.27
N MET A 164 40.38 -13.95 -15.68
CA MET A 164 39.09 -14.53 -15.96
C MET A 164 37.91 -13.78 -15.32
N VAL A 165 38.09 -13.26 -14.10
CA VAL A 165 37.04 -12.55 -13.36
C VAL A 165 36.50 -11.34 -14.10
N PRO A 166 37.33 -10.40 -14.63
CA PRO A 166 36.83 -9.25 -15.38
C PRO A 166 36.11 -9.65 -16.66
N VAL A 167 36.61 -10.66 -17.39
CA VAL A 167 35.98 -11.15 -18.63
C VAL A 167 34.60 -11.71 -18.33
N LEU A 168 34.50 -12.57 -17.32
CA LEU A 168 33.22 -13.11 -16.87
C LEU A 168 32.27 -12.00 -16.39
N ALA A 169 32.79 -11.03 -15.62
CA ALA A 169 32.00 -9.89 -15.14
C ALA A 169 31.40 -9.08 -16.30
N ILE A 170 32.20 -8.82 -17.34
CA ILE A 170 31.71 -8.10 -18.53
C ILE A 170 30.61 -8.89 -19.26
N ILE A 171 30.81 -10.20 -19.43
CA ILE A 171 29.80 -11.05 -20.09
C ILE A 171 28.49 -11.09 -19.28
N LEU A 172 28.57 -11.34 -17.97
CA LEU A 172 27.40 -11.37 -17.10
C LEU A 172 26.70 -10.00 -17.06
N ALA A 173 27.45 -8.92 -16.98
CA ALA A 173 26.92 -7.56 -17.05
C ALA A 173 26.21 -7.30 -18.40
N ALA A 174 26.81 -7.71 -19.51
CA ALA A 174 26.19 -7.57 -20.82
C ALA A 174 24.85 -8.33 -20.91
N ILE A 175 24.79 -9.58 -20.42
CA ILE A 175 23.55 -10.37 -20.37
C ILE A 175 22.49 -9.62 -19.57
N VAL A 176 22.82 -9.11 -18.38
CA VAL A 176 21.89 -8.38 -17.50
C VAL A 176 21.42 -7.09 -18.16
N LEU A 177 22.34 -6.30 -18.72
CA LEU A 177 22.00 -5.02 -19.36
C LEU A 177 21.11 -5.19 -20.59
N ILE A 178 21.28 -6.26 -21.36
CA ILE A 178 20.42 -6.57 -22.52
C ILE A 178 19.07 -7.13 -22.06
N ALA A 179 19.03 -7.96 -21.02
CA ALA A 179 17.80 -8.53 -20.50
C ALA A 179 16.90 -7.50 -19.79
N PHE A 180 17.48 -6.52 -19.09
CA PHE A 180 16.77 -5.56 -18.26
C PHE A 180 15.66 -4.78 -19.00
N PRO A 181 15.91 -4.14 -20.17
CA PRO A 181 14.87 -3.42 -20.91
C PRO A 181 13.76 -4.36 -21.41
N ILE A 182 14.08 -5.64 -21.71
CA ILE A 182 13.09 -6.63 -22.11
C ILE A 182 12.16 -6.93 -20.92
N PHE A 183 12.70 -7.18 -19.73
CA PHE A 183 11.90 -7.39 -18.52
C PHE A 183 11.01 -6.20 -18.19
N ARG A 184 11.53 -4.97 -18.28
CA ARG A 184 10.74 -3.75 -18.05
C ARG A 184 9.52 -3.67 -19.01
N ARG A 185 9.68 -4.08 -20.26
CA ARG A 185 8.57 -4.17 -21.24
C ARG A 185 7.58 -5.28 -20.88
N ILE A 186 8.11 -6.44 -20.45
CA ILE A 186 7.28 -7.58 -20.01
C ILE A 186 6.39 -7.17 -18.83
N PHE A 187 6.94 -6.51 -17.80
CA PHE A 187 6.16 -6.09 -16.64
C PHE A 187 5.01 -5.16 -17.03
N LYS A 188 5.23 -4.20 -17.94
CA LYS A 188 4.14 -3.34 -18.44
C LYS A 188 3.03 -4.13 -19.15
N LYS A 189 3.40 -5.14 -19.95
CA LYS A 189 2.42 -6.02 -20.60
C LYS A 189 1.70 -6.93 -19.60
N TYR A 190 2.41 -7.38 -18.58
CA TYR A 190 1.85 -8.19 -17.51
C TYR A 190 0.84 -7.39 -16.66
N ASP A 191 1.14 -6.14 -16.36
CA ASP A 191 0.20 -5.23 -15.69
C ASP A 191 -1.07 -5.02 -16.53
N ALA A 192 -0.93 -4.81 -17.84
CA ALA A 192 -2.07 -4.68 -18.75
C ALA A 192 -2.92 -5.98 -18.82
N LEU A 193 -2.27 -7.15 -18.81
CA LEU A 193 -2.93 -8.45 -18.75
C LEU A 193 -3.71 -8.61 -17.42
N ASN A 194 -3.08 -8.29 -16.29
CA ASN A 194 -3.70 -8.36 -14.97
C ASN A 194 -4.92 -7.42 -14.86
N ASN A 195 -4.81 -6.19 -15.37
CA ASN A 195 -5.92 -5.25 -15.40
C ASN A 195 -7.09 -5.80 -16.23
N SER A 196 -6.82 -6.40 -17.40
CA SER A 196 -7.84 -7.03 -18.24
C SER A 196 -8.52 -8.21 -17.53
N VAL A 197 -7.76 -9.04 -16.81
CA VAL A 197 -8.31 -10.14 -16.00
C VAL A 197 -9.18 -9.60 -14.86
N GLN A 198 -8.70 -8.59 -14.16
CA GLN A 198 -9.43 -7.99 -13.04
C GLN A 198 -10.75 -7.35 -13.51
N GLU A 199 -10.72 -6.64 -14.66
CA GLU A 199 -11.90 -6.08 -15.29
C GLU A 199 -12.92 -7.18 -15.66
N ASN A 200 -12.45 -8.23 -16.34
CA ASN A 200 -13.29 -9.36 -16.75
C ASN A 200 -13.92 -10.07 -15.54
N VAL A 201 -13.15 -10.36 -14.50
CA VAL A 201 -13.67 -11.00 -13.28
C VAL A 201 -14.66 -10.10 -12.54
N ALA A 202 -14.39 -8.80 -12.46
CA ALA A 202 -15.32 -7.84 -11.86
C ALA A 202 -16.63 -7.75 -12.65
N ALA A 203 -16.55 -7.78 -13.98
CA ALA A 203 -17.68 -7.70 -14.89
C ALA A 203 -18.21 -9.09 -15.35
N ILE A 204 -17.86 -10.18 -14.67
CA ILE A 204 -18.17 -11.56 -15.14
C ILE A 204 -19.67 -11.80 -15.38
N ARG A 205 -20.53 -11.13 -14.61
CA ARG A 205 -21.99 -11.21 -14.80
C ARG A 205 -22.41 -10.58 -16.13
N VAL A 206 -21.76 -9.50 -16.55
CA VAL A 206 -21.99 -8.83 -17.84
C VAL A 206 -21.53 -9.75 -18.98
N VAL A 207 -20.30 -10.28 -18.89
CA VAL A 207 -19.75 -11.23 -19.86
C VAL A 207 -20.71 -12.42 -20.07
N LYS A 208 -21.25 -12.97 -18.96
CA LYS A 208 -22.19 -14.08 -18.98
C LYS A 208 -23.55 -13.69 -19.55
N SER A 209 -24.09 -12.52 -19.20
CA SER A 209 -25.40 -12.08 -19.67
C SER A 209 -25.41 -11.72 -21.15
N PHE A 210 -24.30 -11.25 -21.71
CA PHE A 210 -24.15 -10.93 -23.13
C PHE A 210 -23.55 -12.06 -23.98
N VAL A 211 -23.22 -13.22 -23.36
CA VAL A 211 -22.64 -14.40 -24.02
C VAL A 211 -21.39 -14.04 -24.84
N THR A 212 -20.48 -13.27 -24.22
CA THR A 212 -19.25 -12.77 -24.86
C THR A 212 -17.97 -13.49 -24.42
N GLU A 213 -18.08 -14.69 -23.86
CA GLU A 213 -16.96 -15.48 -23.31
C GLU A 213 -15.91 -15.80 -24.38
N ASP A 214 -16.33 -16.11 -25.62
CA ASP A 214 -15.40 -16.44 -26.69
C ASP A 214 -14.56 -15.22 -27.12
N TYR A 215 -15.18 -14.05 -27.14
CA TYR A 215 -14.47 -12.80 -27.41
C TYR A 215 -13.41 -12.52 -26.33
N GLU A 216 -13.81 -12.56 -25.05
CA GLU A 216 -12.91 -12.31 -23.91
C GLU A 216 -11.80 -13.37 -23.82
N THR A 217 -12.11 -14.65 -24.09
CA THR A 217 -11.13 -15.71 -24.16
C THR A 217 -10.10 -15.48 -25.26
N THR A 218 -10.54 -15.02 -26.42
CA THR A 218 -9.66 -14.73 -27.57
C THR A 218 -8.75 -13.51 -27.26
N LYS A 219 -9.32 -12.45 -26.69
CA LYS A 219 -8.59 -11.26 -26.22
C LYS A 219 -7.53 -11.61 -25.20
N PHE A 220 -7.89 -12.41 -24.17
CA PHE A 220 -6.95 -12.88 -23.15
C PHE A 220 -5.85 -13.76 -23.75
N ARG A 221 -6.20 -14.69 -24.64
CA ARG A 221 -5.24 -15.58 -25.30
C ARG A 221 -4.22 -14.79 -26.11
N ALA A 222 -4.63 -13.77 -26.84
CA ALA A 222 -3.74 -12.90 -27.61
C ALA A 222 -2.76 -12.15 -26.67
N ALA A 223 -3.26 -11.52 -25.59
CA ALA A 223 -2.44 -10.82 -24.61
C ALA A 223 -1.46 -11.76 -23.90
N SER A 224 -1.94 -12.94 -23.46
CA SER A 224 -1.10 -13.96 -22.82
C SER A 224 -0.01 -14.50 -23.75
N GLN A 225 -0.32 -14.64 -25.05
CA GLN A 225 0.64 -15.11 -26.05
C GLN A 225 1.74 -14.07 -26.32
N ASP A 226 1.39 -12.77 -26.28
CA ASP A 226 2.35 -11.69 -26.44
C ASP A 226 3.30 -11.59 -25.23
N VAL A 227 2.77 -11.72 -24.00
CA VAL A 227 3.59 -11.84 -22.78
C VAL A 227 4.50 -13.05 -22.87
N ARG A 228 3.98 -14.22 -23.25
CA ARG A 228 4.76 -15.46 -23.42
C ARG A 228 5.94 -15.29 -24.37
N LYS A 229 5.72 -14.61 -25.52
CA LYS A 229 6.77 -14.38 -26.51
C LYS A 229 7.94 -13.57 -25.95
N ASP A 230 7.63 -12.45 -25.30
CA ASP A 230 8.66 -11.59 -24.72
C ASP A 230 9.35 -12.28 -23.54
N PHE A 231 8.59 -12.99 -22.69
CA PHE A 231 9.14 -13.76 -21.56
C PHE A 231 10.11 -14.84 -22.05
N THR A 232 9.71 -15.60 -23.08
CA THR A 232 10.56 -16.64 -23.67
C THR A 232 11.87 -16.05 -24.22
N ASN A 233 11.85 -14.87 -24.82
CA ASN A 233 13.06 -14.21 -25.32
C ASN A 233 13.98 -13.73 -24.19
N ALA A 234 13.42 -13.20 -23.10
CA ALA A 234 14.18 -12.81 -21.93
C ALA A 234 14.81 -14.02 -21.24
N GLU A 235 14.01 -15.09 -21.04
CA GLU A 235 14.47 -16.33 -20.40
C GLU A 235 15.57 -17.03 -21.22
N LYS A 236 15.48 -17.06 -22.54
CA LYS A 236 16.56 -17.58 -23.40
C LYS A 236 17.87 -16.84 -23.18
N LEU A 237 17.82 -15.52 -22.98
CA LEU A 237 19.02 -14.73 -22.73
C LEU A 237 19.59 -15.01 -21.33
N ILE A 238 18.73 -15.09 -20.31
CA ILE A 238 19.15 -15.41 -18.93
C ILE A 238 19.63 -16.87 -18.84
N ALA A 239 19.04 -17.77 -19.57
CA ALA A 239 19.46 -19.19 -19.61
C ALA A 239 20.93 -19.36 -20.05
N LEU A 240 21.49 -18.39 -20.79
CA LEU A 240 22.92 -18.38 -21.15
C LEU A 240 23.85 -18.20 -19.92
N ASN A 241 23.36 -17.64 -18.83
CA ASN A 241 24.16 -17.43 -17.62
C ASN A 241 24.77 -18.73 -17.10
N SER A 242 23.98 -19.80 -17.02
CA SER A 242 24.46 -21.08 -16.47
C SER A 242 25.51 -21.76 -17.37
N PRO A 243 25.32 -21.94 -18.70
CA PRO A 243 26.35 -22.46 -19.58
C PRO A 243 27.63 -21.62 -19.63
N VAL A 244 27.51 -20.29 -19.70
CA VAL A 244 28.68 -19.40 -19.67
C VAL A 244 29.44 -19.58 -18.37
N MET A 245 28.75 -19.60 -17.25
CA MET A 245 29.34 -19.80 -15.94
C MET A 245 30.08 -21.15 -15.86
N MET A 246 29.42 -22.24 -16.27
CA MET A 246 30.02 -23.60 -16.29
C MET A 246 31.25 -23.68 -17.19
N PHE A 247 31.18 -23.01 -18.36
CA PHE A 247 32.35 -22.92 -19.24
C PHE A 247 33.54 -22.27 -18.52
N PHE A 248 33.36 -21.15 -17.86
CA PHE A 248 34.43 -20.48 -17.12
C PHE A 248 34.91 -21.28 -15.91
N VAL A 249 34.02 -21.99 -15.20
CA VAL A 249 34.40 -22.88 -14.09
C VAL A 249 35.32 -23.97 -14.60
N PHE A 250 34.91 -24.73 -15.65
CA PHE A 250 35.74 -25.81 -16.20
C PHE A 250 37.00 -25.27 -16.88
N ALA A 251 36.94 -24.15 -17.60
CA ALA A 251 38.11 -23.53 -18.18
C ALA A 251 39.12 -23.09 -17.11
N ALA A 252 38.65 -22.57 -15.98
CA ALA A 252 39.50 -22.23 -14.85
C ALA A 252 40.14 -23.46 -14.22
N ILE A 253 39.37 -24.53 -13.98
CA ILE A 253 39.87 -25.77 -13.42
C ILE A 253 40.95 -26.38 -14.35
N VAL A 254 40.66 -26.52 -15.65
CA VAL A 254 41.62 -27.04 -16.63
C VAL A 254 42.88 -26.19 -16.72
N ALA A 255 42.76 -24.85 -16.73
CA ALA A 255 43.90 -23.95 -16.76
C ALA A 255 44.77 -24.05 -15.48
N VAL A 256 44.09 -24.11 -14.30
CA VAL A 256 44.78 -24.25 -13.02
C VAL A 256 45.46 -25.60 -12.89
N ASP A 257 44.80 -26.69 -13.30
CA ASP A 257 45.39 -28.03 -13.27
C ASP A 257 46.57 -28.18 -14.22
N TYR A 258 46.41 -27.72 -15.48
CA TYR A 258 47.49 -27.82 -16.47
C TYR A 258 48.74 -26.98 -16.07
N VAL A 259 48.53 -25.70 -15.75
CA VAL A 259 49.64 -24.80 -15.36
C VAL A 259 50.21 -25.24 -14.00
N GLY A 260 49.33 -25.59 -13.04
CA GLY A 260 49.74 -26.04 -11.71
C GLY A 260 50.51 -27.35 -11.73
N ALA A 261 50.06 -28.35 -12.48
CA ALA A 261 50.81 -29.61 -12.68
C ALA A 261 52.21 -29.35 -13.33
N SER A 262 52.25 -28.44 -14.33
CA SER A 262 53.50 -28.06 -14.97
C SER A 262 54.49 -27.44 -13.98
N ILE A 263 53.99 -26.51 -13.11
CA ILE A 263 54.84 -25.87 -12.06
C ILE A 263 55.30 -26.94 -11.06
N ILE A 264 54.42 -27.85 -10.59
CA ILE A 264 54.78 -28.87 -9.62
C ILE A 264 55.86 -29.80 -10.18
N ILE A 265 55.74 -30.25 -11.44
CA ILE A 265 56.69 -31.16 -12.09
C ILE A 265 58.02 -30.45 -12.31
N ASN A 266 58.02 -29.24 -12.86
CA ASN A 266 59.26 -28.52 -13.20
C ASN A 266 60.01 -28.01 -11.96
N SER A 267 59.32 -27.66 -10.88
CA SER A 267 59.94 -27.15 -9.64
C SER A 267 60.23 -28.28 -8.62
N GLY A 268 59.85 -29.54 -8.89
CA GLY A 268 59.92 -30.61 -7.90
C GLY A 268 59.08 -30.31 -6.64
N ALA A 269 57.92 -29.68 -6.81
CA ALA A 269 56.98 -29.27 -5.76
C ALA A 269 57.50 -28.18 -4.78
N THR A 270 58.56 -27.43 -5.16
CA THR A 270 59.09 -26.33 -4.32
C THR A 270 58.32 -25.03 -4.48
N GLU A 271 57.82 -24.72 -5.68
CA GLU A 271 57.07 -23.48 -5.94
C GLU A 271 55.56 -23.65 -5.73
N LEU A 272 55.03 -24.86 -5.94
CA LEU A 272 53.60 -25.21 -5.73
C LEU A 272 53.50 -26.67 -5.26
N THR A 273 52.77 -26.89 -4.16
CA THR A 273 52.54 -28.24 -3.63
C THR A 273 51.22 -28.82 -4.16
N LYS A 274 50.97 -30.12 -3.97
CA LYS A 274 49.70 -30.75 -4.30
C LYS A 274 48.55 -30.17 -3.51
N GLY A 275 48.77 -29.85 -2.23
CA GLY A 275 47.82 -29.17 -1.37
C GLY A 275 47.52 -27.77 -1.87
N GLY A 276 48.54 -27.05 -2.31
CA GLY A 276 48.39 -25.72 -2.92
C GLY A 276 47.49 -25.71 -4.16
N LEU A 277 47.71 -26.72 -5.06
CA LEU A 277 46.87 -26.89 -6.24
C LEU A 277 45.41 -27.14 -5.87
N THR A 278 45.14 -28.03 -4.91
CA THR A 278 43.79 -28.31 -4.42
C THR A 278 43.06 -27.08 -3.85
N ALA A 279 43.80 -26.27 -3.08
CA ALA A 279 43.25 -25.05 -2.55
C ALA A 279 42.95 -24.00 -3.63
N LEU A 280 43.81 -23.87 -4.66
CA LEU A 280 43.59 -22.98 -5.80
C LEU A 280 42.34 -23.35 -6.60
N ILE A 281 42.09 -24.64 -6.84
CA ILE A 281 40.85 -25.13 -7.47
C ILE A 281 39.63 -24.69 -6.62
N THR A 282 39.71 -24.88 -5.30
CA THR A 282 38.63 -24.48 -4.37
C THR A 282 38.37 -22.96 -4.41
N TYR A 283 39.41 -22.13 -4.37
CA TYR A 283 39.25 -20.68 -4.51
C TYR A 283 38.69 -20.28 -5.87
N GLY A 284 39.09 -20.96 -6.96
CA GLY A 284 38.53 -20.74 -8.28
C GLY A 284 37.02 -20.97 -8.32
N ILE A 285 36.55 -22.08 -7.78
CA ILE A 285 35.12 -22.41 -7.67
C ILE A 285 34.40 -21.38 -6.82
N GLN A 286 34.97 -20.96 -5.67
CA GLN A 286 34.38 -19.93 -4.82
C GLN A 286 34.23 -18.59 -5.55
N ILE A 287 35.28 -18.09 -6.21
CA ILE A 287 35.26 -16.84 -6.96
C ILE A 287 34.14 -16.85 -8.00
N LEU A 288 34.09 -17.92 -8.81
CA LEU A 288 33.15 -18.02 -9.92
C LEU A 288 31.70 -18.15 -9.44
N THR A 289 31.47 -18.92 -8.38
CA THR A 289 30.12 -19.04 -7.78
C THR A 289 29.61 -17.71 -7.22
N HIS A 290 30.48 -16.93 -6.58
CA HIS A 290 30.10 -15.62 -6.05
C HIS A 290 29.85 -14.60 -7.16
N MET A 291 30.51 -14.72 -8.31
CA MET A 291 30.24 -13.86 -9.48
C MET A 291 28.79 -14.00 -9.98
N LEU A 292 28.22 -15.20 -9.97
CA LEU A 292 26.82 -15.41 -10.34
C LEU A 292 25.86 -14.69 -9.38
N MET A 293 26.16 -14.72 -8.08
CA MET A 293 25.35 -14.05 -7.08
C MET A 293 25.35 -12.53 -7.23
N LEU A 294 26.42 -11.93 -7.75
CA LEU A 294 26.50 -10.50 -7.97
C LEU A 294 25.44 -9.99 -8.97
N ALA A 295 25.21 -10.74 -10.06
CA ALA A 295 24.18 -10.43 -11.05
C ALA A 295 22.77 -10.46 -10.42
N PHE A 296 22.50 -11.46 -9.58
CA PHE A 296 21.22 -11.60 -8.88
C PHE A 296 20.96 -10.43 -7.91
N ILE A 297 21.98 -9.98 -7.15
CA ILE A 297 21.89 -8.83 -6.25
C ILE A 297 21.49 -7.58 -7.02
N PHE A 298 22.11 -7.35 -8.18
CA PHE A 298 21.81 -6.17 -9.00
C PHE A 298 20.34 -6.11 -9.41
N VAL A 299 19.80 -7.22 -9.93
CA VAL A 299 18.38 -7.30 -10.34
C VAL A 299 17.44 -7.03 -9.16
N MET A 300 17.66 -7.70 -8.03
CA MET A 300 16.81 -7.56 -6.84
C MET A 300 16.86 -6.14 -6.25
N THR A 301 18.05 -5.52 -6.22
CA THR A 301 18.21 -4.15 -5.74
C THR A 301 17.49 -3.15 -6.64
N THR A 302 17.53 -3.36 -7.95
CA THR A 302 16.84 -2.48 -8.91
C THR A 302 15.33 -2.56 -8.78
N MET A 303 14.77 -3.77 -8.61
CA MET A 303 13.32 -3.94 -8.35
C MET A 303 12.89 -3.28 -7.04
N ALA A 304 13.70 -3.41 -6.00
CA ALA A 304 13.40 -2.81 -4.71
C ALA A 304 13.54 -1.29 -4.69
N ALA A 305 14.36 -0.71 -5.57
CA ALA A 305 14.55 0.74 -5.66
C ALA A 305 13.25 1.46 -6.03
N GLU A 306 12.44 0.90 -6.92
CA GLU A 306 11.14 1.44 -7.28
C GLU A 306 10.14 1.36 -6.13
N SER A 307 10.07 0.20 -5.45
CA SER A 307 9.25 0.05 -4.24
C SER A 307 9.68 1.01 -3.12
N ALA A 308 10.98 1.21 -2.95
CA ALA A 308 11.54 2.16 -1.99
C ALA A 308 11.17 3.62 -2.33
N HIS A 309 11.15 3.97 -3.62
CA HIS A 309 10.72 5.29 -4.07
C HIS A 309 9.24 5.55 -3.75
N ARG A 310 8.35 4.62 -4.09
CA ARG A 310 6.91 4.72 -3.79
C ARG A 310 6.62 4.81 -2.29
N ILE A 311 7.34 4.09 -1.45
CA ILE A 311 7.23 4.19 0.02
C ILE A 311 7.68 5.57 0.49
N ALA A 312 8.83 6.06 0.01
CA ALA A 312 9.37 7.35 0.41
C ALA A 312 8.48 8.51 -0.06
N GLU A 313 7.81 8.38 -1.19
CA GLU A 313 6.83 9.36 -1.66
C GLU A 313 5.70 9.56 -0.64
N VAL A 314 5.12 8.48 -0.12
CA VAL A 314 4.06 8.56 0.90
C VAL A 314 4.59 9.10 2.23
N LEU A 315 5.75 8.61 2.69
CA LEU A 315 6.33 9.03 3.97
C LEU A 315 6.76 10.50 4.00
N ASN A 316 7.16 11.04 2.86
CA ASN A 316 7.61 12.44 2.73
C ASN A 316 6.49 13.39 2.26
N HIS A 317 5.31 12.86 1.91
CA HIS A 317 4.17 13.69 1.52
C HIS A 317 3.64 14.43 2.76
N GLU A 318 3.47 15.73 2.66
CA GLU A 318 2.82 16.52 3.71
C GLU A 318 1.32 16.51 3.45
N PRO A 319 0.49 16.20 4.49
CA PRO A 319 -0.95 16.24 4.34
C PRO A 319 -1.43 17.60 3.87
N SER A 320 -2.35 17.63 2.91
CA SER A 320 -2.86 18.87 2.33
C SER A 320 -3.75 19.63 3.30
N LEU A 321 -4.33 18.95 4.30
CA LEU A 321 -5.13 19.54 5.35
C LEU A 321 -4.51 19.24 6.72
N THR A 322 -4.30 20.28 7.51
CA THR A 322 -3.79 20.17 8.88
C THR A 322 -4.61 21.07 9.80
N SER A 323 -4.70 20.69 11.08
CA SER A 323 -5.22 21.58 12.11
C SER A 323 -4.26 22.74 12.33
N PRO A 324 -4.74 23.99 12.49
CA PRO A 324 -3.90 25.10 12.92
C PRO A 324 -3.38 24.87 14.35
N GLU A 325 -2.18 25.39 14.68
CA GLU A 325 -1.56 25.18 16.00
C GLU A 325 -2.44 25.64 17.17
N ASN A 326 -3.29 26.66 16.97
CA ASN A 326 -4.24 27.18 17.96
C ASN A 326 -5.68 27.06 17.47
N GLY A 327 -6.02 25.96 16.82
CA GLY A 327 -7.38 25.72 16.31
C GLY A 327 -8.43 25.73 17.42
N ALA A 328 -9.59 26.29 17.13
CA ALA A 328 -10.69 26.27 18.07
C ALA A 328 -11.20 24.86 18.30
N THR A 329 -11.41 24.51 19.56
CA THR A 329 -11.84 23.17 19.98
C THR A 329 -13.32 23.08 20.32
N ASP A 330 -14.06 24.21 20.29
CA ASP A 330 -15.49 24.23 20.52
C ASP A 330 -16.20 24.91 19.34
N VAL A 331 -17.24 24.26 18.85
CA VAL A 331 -18.16 24.76 17.83
C VAL A 331 -19.36 25.36 18.56
N ALA A 332 -19.62 26.65 18.39
CA ALA A 332 -20.63 27.35 19.18
C ALA A 332 -22.04 26.81 18.96
N ASP A 333 -22.46 26.67 17.70
CA ASP A 333 -23.80 26.22 17.31
C ASP A 333 -23.76 25.50 15.95
N GLY A 334 -24.92 25.07 15.43
CA GLY A 334 -25.05 24.37 14.16
C GLY A 334 -25.24 25.29 12.94
N SER A 335 -25.02 26.62 13.06
CA SER A 335 -25.18 27.50 11.90
C SER A 335 -24.09 27.28 10.86
N VAL A 336 -24.43 27.35 9.56
CA VAL A 336 -23.50 27.23 8.46
C VAL A 336 -23.66 28.37 7.49
N VAL A 337 -22.55 28.97 7.08
CA VAL A 337 -22.56 30.09 6.12
C VAL A 337 -21.49 29.85 5.05
N PHE A 338 -21.90 29.90 3.80
CA PHE A 338 -21.03 29.94 2.63
C PHE A 338 -20.98 31.37 2.10
N GLU A 339 -19.80 31.94 1.96
CA GLU A 339 -19.55 33.29 1.44
C GLU A 339 -18.68 33.19 0.18
N ASP A 340 -19.26 33.46 -0.99
CA ASP A 340 -18.63 33.49 -2.31
C ASP A 340 -17.76 32.26 -2.59
N VAL A 341 -18.29 31.06 -2.26
CA VAL A 341 -17.52 29.82 -2.30
C VAL A 341 -17.44 29.26 -3.71
N SER A 342 -16.22 29.08 -4.19
CA SER A 342 -15.89 28.26 -5.37
C SER A 342 -14.95 27.12 -4.99
N PHE A 343 -15.12 25.95 -5.62
CA PHE A 343 -14.36 24.76 -5.29
C PHE A 343 -13.99 23.91 -6.52
N LYS A 344 -12.75 23.42 -6.53
CA LYS A 344 -12.22 22.43 -7.48
C LYS A 344 -11.60 21.27 -6.73
N TYR A 345 -11.81 20.04 -7.20
CA TYR A 345 -11.13 18.83 -6.65
C TYR A 345 -9.63 18.80 -6.96
N SER A 346 -9.20 19.44 -8.03
CA SER A 346 -7.80 19.56 -8.41
C SER A 346 -7.51 20.96 -8.94
N ALA A 347 -6.37 21.52 -8.57
CA ALA A 347 -5.91 22.81 -9.11
C ALA A 347 -5.74 22.79 -10.65
N SER A 348 -5.60 21.62 -11.25
CA SER A 348 -5.52 21.44 -12.72
C SER A 348 -6.87 21.24 -13.40
N ALA A 349 -7.98 21.17 -12.65
CA ALA A 349 -9.31 21.07 -13.25
C ALA A 349 -9.68 22.35 -14.00
N GLU A 350 -10.22 22.20 -15.21
CA GLU A 350 -10.65 23.34 -16.03
C GLU A 350 -11.90 24.01 -15.44
N GLU A 351 -12.85 23.21 -14.93
CA GLU A 351 -14.12 23.66 -14.39
C GLU A 351 -14.18 23.58 -12.86
N ASN A 352 -14.98 24.46 -12.27
CA ASN A 352 -15.31 24.41 -10.85
C ASN A 352 -16.36 23.31 -10.61
N ALA A 353 -16.21 22.56 -9.53
CA ALA A 353 -17.28 21.70 -9.02
C ALA A 353 -18.39 22.51 -8.33
N LEU A 354 -18.04 23.63 -7.71
CA LEU A 354 -18.97 24.61 -7.14
C LEU A 354 -18.51 26.01 -7.54
N SER A 355 -19.45 26.88 -7.90
CA SER A 355 -19.18 28.26 -8.32
C SER A 355 -20.12 29.24 -7.64
N ASP A 356 -19.56 30.29 -7.03
CA ASP A 356 -20.27 31.44 -6.46
C ASP A 356 -21.39 31.04 -5.46
N ILE A 357 -21.12 30.04 -4.60
CA ILE A 357 -22.09 29.56 -3.61
C ILE A 357 -22.19 30.58 -2.45
N ASN A 358 -23.37 31.13 -2.29
CA ASN A 358 -23.78 32.00 -1.17
C ASN A 358 -25.00 31.37 -0.49
N LEU A 359 -24.80 30.81 0.71
CA LEU A 359 -25.84 30.08 1.45
C LEU A 359 -25.71 30.31 2.94
N ARG A 360 -26.85 30.54 3.61
CA ARG A 360 -26.93 30.62 5.07
C ARG A 360 -27.94 29.60 5.58
N ILE A 361 -27.53 28.83 6.58
CA ILE A 361 -28.33 27.81 7.26
C ILE A 361 -28.34 28.22 8.74
N GLU A 362 -29.52 28.45 9.29
CA GLU A 362 -29.66 28.80 10.71
C GLU A 362 -29.48 27.58 11.60
N SER A 363 -28.99 27.78 12.83
CA SER A 363 -28.81 26.70 13.79
C SER A 363 -30.15 26.05 14.16
N GLY A 364 -30.20 24.71 14.12
CA GLY A 364 -31.42 23.95 14.41
C GLY A 364 -32.44 23.88 13.25
N SER A 365 -32.15 24.51 12.10
CA SER A 365 -33.03 24.42 10.93
C SER A 365 -32.72 23.20 10.04
N THR A 366 -33.68 22.83 9.21
CA THR A 366 -33.56 21.77 8.21
C THR A 366 -33.36 22.38 6.82
N LEU A 367 -32.25 22.04 6.16
CA LEU A 367 -31.98 22.39 4.76
C LEU A 367 -32.21 21.17 3.87
N GLY A 368 -33.05 21.32 2.84
CA GLY A 368 -33.18 20.38 1.74
C GLY A 368 -32.29 20.75 0.56
N ILE A 369 -31.52 19.82 0.00
CA ILE A 369 -30.71 20.01 -1.20
C ILE A 369 -31.18 19.06 -2.28
N VAL A 370 -31.62 19.62 -3.40
CA VAL A 370 -32.10 18.87 -4.57
C VAL A 370 -31.33 19.27 -5.82
N GLY A 371 -31.48 18.50 -6.89
CA GLY A 371 -30.84 18.78 -8.17
C GLY A 371 -30.49 17.49 -8.93
N GLY A 372 -30.09 17.62 -10.18
CA GLY A 372 -29.73 16.51 -11.06
C GLY A 372 -28.54 15.68 -10.59
N THR A 373 -28.32 14.55 -11.20
CA THR A 373 -27.10 13.76 -10.98
C THR A 373 -25.89 14.54 -11.52
N GLY A 374 -24.84 14.68 -10.69
CA GLY A 374 -23.65 15.44 -11.07
C GLY A 374 -23.71 16.93 -10.71
N SER A 375 -24.81 17.46 -10.14
CA SER A 375 -24.95 18.88 -9.75
C SER A 375 -24.10 19.30 -8.53
N SER A 376 -23.18 18.47 -8.06
CA SER A 376 -22.21 18.76 -6.98
C SER A 376 -22.78 18.87 -5.56
N LYS A 377 -23.95 18.28 -5.28
CA LYS A 377 -24.55 18.25 -3.93
C LYS A 377 -23.64 17.68 -2.86
N THR A 378 -23.02 16.54 -3.13
CA THR A 378 -22.06 15.90 -2.20
C THR A 378 -20.82 16.79 -1.99
N SER A 379 -20.36 17.51 -3.02
CA SER A 379 -19.22 18.43 -2.90
C SER A 379 -19.51 19.56 -1.90
N LEU A 380 -20.74 20.11 -1.91
CA LEU A 380 -21.14 21.16 -0.99
C LEU A 380 -21.04 20.73 0.48
N ILE A 381 -21.56 19.54 0.83
CA ILE A 381 -21.52 19.06 2.21
C ILE A 381 -20.13 18.66 2.69
N GLN A 382 -19.26 18.23 1.77
CA GLN A 382 -17.89 17.86 2.10
C GLN A 382 -17.06 19.06 2.60
N LEU A 383 -17.40 20.28 2.17
CA LEU A 383 -16.76 21.51 2.61
C LEU A 383 -17.14 21.87 4.05
N ILE A 384 -18.36 21.53 4.50
CA ILE A 384 -18.81 21.78 5.88
C ILE A 384 -17.96 21.00 6.90
N CYS A 385 -17.65 19.74 6.57
CA CYS A 385 -16.80 18.87 7.41
C CYS A 385 -15.30 19.12 7.20
N ARG A 386 -14.94 20.09 6.34
CA ARG A 386 -13.57 20.34 5.90
C ARG A 386 -12.87 19.02 5.47
N LEU A 387 -13.54 18.24 4.60
CA LEU A 387 -12.89 17.10 3.93
C LEU A 387 -12.00 17.58 2.78
N TYR A 388 -12.34 18.76 2.23
CA TYR A 388 -11.56 19.57 1.29
C TYR A 388 -11.63 21.02 1.73
N ASP A 389 -10.62 21.82 1.38
CA ASP A 389 -10.66 23.28 1.54
C ASP A 389 -11.25 23.93 0.27
N VAL A 390 -11.91 25.05 0.41
CA VAL A 390 -12.45 25.85 -0.69
C VAL A 390 -11.31 26.42 -1.55
N SER A 391 -11.57 26.57 -2.86
CA SER A 391 -10.61 27.25 -3.76
C SER A 391 -10.69 28.76 -3.61
N GLU A 392 -11.89 29.31 -3.41
CA GLU A 392 -12.18 30.73 -3.19
C GLU A 392 -13.31 30.86 -2.19
N GLY A 393 -13.36 31.99 -1.47
CA GLY A 393 -14.38 32.27 -0.48
C GLY A 393 -14.11 31.63 0.89
N SER A 394 -15.18 31.52 1.70
CA SER A 394 -15.11 30.97 3.05
C SER A 394 -16.35 30.13 3.41
N VAL A 395 -16.16 29.06 4.18
CA VAL A 395 -17.23 28.28 4.83
C VAL A 395 -17.10 28.49 6.33
N LYS A 396 -18.18 28.91 6.96
CA LYS A 396 -18.22 29.15 8.41
C LYS A 396 -19.21 28.19 9.06
N VAL A 397 -18.82 27.63 10.21
CA VAL A 397 -19.65 26.78 11.07
C VAL A 397 -19.63 27.40 12.46
N GLY A 398 -20.82 27.60 13.07
CA GLY A 398 -20.91 28.25 14.37
C GLY A 398 -20.30 29.67 14.37
N GLY A 399 -20.41 30.40 13.24
CA GLY A 399 -19.89 31.75 13.05
C GLY A 399 -18.38 31.87 12.81
N ARG A 400 -17.62 30.77 12.76
CA ARG A 400 -16.17 30.75 12.55
C ARG A 400 -15.81 29.96 11.28
N ASP A 401 -14.77 30.42 10.54
CA ASP A 401 -14.26 29.70 9.36
C ASP A 401 -13.81 28.30 9.73
N VAL A 402 -14.15 27.30 8.90
CA VAL A 402 -13.79 25.89 9.11
C VAL A 402 -12.29 25.68 9.17
N ARG A 403 -11.49 26.58 8.57
CA ARG A 403 -10.03 26.54 8.57
C ARG A 403 -9.40 26.90 9.92
N ASP A 404 -10.15 27.60 10.78
CA ASP A 404 -9.70 28.06 12.09
C ASP A 404 -9.99 27.07 13.22
N TYR A 405 -10.67 25.96 12.92
CA TYR A 405 -10.93 24.88 13.87
C TYR A 405 -9.84 23.83 13.91
N ASP A 406 -9.68 23.21 15.09
CA ASP A 406 -9.11 21.87 15.14
C ASP A 406 -10.00 20.91 14.34
N LEU A 407 -9.39 20.09 13.45
CA LEU A 407 -10.14 19.21 12.55
C LEU A 407 -10.98 18.17 13.31
N SER A 408 -10.48 17.68 14.44
CA SER A 408 -11.21 16.70 15.26
C SER A 408 -12.42 17.36 15.89
N ALA A 409 -12.26 18.55 16.46
CA ALA A 409 -13.34 19.30 17.09
C ALA A 409 -14.47 19.67 16.09
N LEU A 410 -14.10 20.16 14.90
CA LEU A 410 -15.07 20.43 13.84
C LEU A 410 -15.81 19.15 13.41
N ARG A 411 -15.07 18.09 13.14
CA ARG A 411 -15.65 16.83 12.69
C ARG A 411 -16.45 16.13 13.78
N ASP A 412 -16.15 16.38 15.05
CA ASP A 412 -16.96 15.86 16.17
C ASP A 412 -18.31 16.56 16.28
N ALA A 413 -18.38 17.85 15.93
CA ALA A 413 -19.63 18.60 15.89
C ALA A 413 -20.51 18.26 14.66
N VAL A 414 -19.97 17.64 13.62
CA VAL A 414 -20.66 17.30 12.37
C VAL A 414 -20.72 15.79 12.18
N ALA A 415 -21.91 15.22 12.05
CA ALA A 415 -22.09 13.82 11.66
C ALA A 415 -22.58 13.74 10.21
N VAL A 416 -21.99 12.81 9.46
CA VAL A 416 -22.34 12.59 8.04
C VAL A 416 -22.74 11.15 7.82
N VAL A 417 -23.91 10.94 7.22
CA VAL A 417 -24.32 9.66 6.65
C VAL A 417 -24.14 9.75 5.14
N LEU A 418 -23.13 9.07 4.63
CA LEU A 418 -22.74 9.13 3.22
C LEU A 418 -23.70 8.31 2.35
N GLN A 419 -23.85 8.65 1.09
CA GLN A 419 -24.60 7.91 0.08
C GLN A 419 -24.19 6.43 0.03
N LYS A 420 -22.87 6.16 0.05
CA LYS A 420 -22.35 4.79 0.11
C LYS A 420 -22.13 4.38 1.56
N ASN A 421 -23.15 3.76 2.14
CA ASN A 421 -23.12 3.29 3.51
C ASN A 421 -22.14 2.13 3.72
N VAL A 422 -21.21 2.28 4.66
CA VAL A 422 -20.19 1.27 4.98
C VAL A 422 -20.28 0.87 6.45
N LEU A 423 -20.37 -0.45 6.69
CA LEU A 423 -20.25 -1.05 8.01
C LEU A 423 -18.95 -1.85 8.09
N PHE A 424 -18.32 -1.85 9.27
CA PHE A 424 -17.12 -2.61 9.54
C PHE A 424 -17.45 -4.02 10.00
N SER A 425 -16.49 -4.94 9.84
CA SER A 425 -16.61 -6.28 10.42
C SER A 425 -16.60 -6.17 11.94
N GLY A 426 -17.55 -6.84 12.59
CA GLY A 426 -17.74 -6.78 14.04
C GLY A 426 -19.21 -6.80 14.39
N THR A 427 -19.54 -6.71 15.67
CA THR A 427 -20.93 -6.70 16.12
C THR A 427 -21.65 -5.40 15.75
N ILE A 428 -22.98 -5.39 15.82
CA ILE A 428 -23.76 -4.16 15.67
C ILE A 428 -23.32 -3.14 16.74
N LYS A 429 -23.17 -3.57 18.00
CA LYS A 429 -22.68 -2.70 19.09
C LYS A 429 -21.33 -2.06 18.76
N GLU A 430 -20.37 -2.84 18.28
CA GLU A 430 -19.05 -2.32 17.87
C GLU A 430 -19.17 -1.30 16.73
N ASN A 431 -20.06 -1.55 15.76
CA ASN A 431 -20.34 -0.58 14.68
C ASN A 431 -20.98 0.71 15.21
N MET A 432 -21.84 0.63 16.20
CA MET A 432 -22.47 1.81 16.83
C MET A 432 -21.44 2.64 17.61
N ARG A 433 -20.51 2.00 18.31
CA ARG A 433 -19.44 2.67 19.08
C ARG A 433 -18.44 3.45 18.22
N TRP A 434 -18.48 3.31 16.89
CA TRP A 434 -17.78 4.24 16.00
C TRP A 434 -18.34 5.67 16.06
N GLY A 435 -19.63 5.83 16.39
CA GLY A 435 -20.22 7.14 16.64
C GLY A 435 -19.82 7.73 17.99
N ASN A 436 -19.82 6.90 19.03
CA ASN A 436 -19.35 7.25 20.37
C ASN A 436 -18.78 6.01 21.07
N PRO A 437 -17.43 5.93 21.28
CA PRO A 437 -16.76 4.81 21.91
C PRO A 437 -17.26 4.49 23.34
N GLU A 438 -17.71 5.52 24.06
CA GLU A 438 -18.18 5.43 25.45
C GLU A 438 -19.71 5.19 25.56
N ALA A 439 -20.40 4.98 24.42
CA ALA A 439 -21.84 4.78 24.44
C ALA A 439 -22.25 3.53 25.22
N THR A 440 -23.20 3.70 26.17
CA THR A 440 -23.81 2.59 26.88
C THR A 440 -24.73 1.78 25.96
N ASP A 441 -25.08 0.57 26.38
CA ASP A 441 -25.96 -0.28 25.58
C ASP A 441 -27.37 0.36 25.46
N GLU A 442 -27.84 1.09 26.48
CA GLU A 442 -29.12 1.82 26.46
C GLU A 442 -29.08 2.97 25.46
N GLN A 443 -27.96 3.71 25.37
CA GLN A 443 -27.77 4.77 24.38
C GLN A 443 -27.75 4.22 22.94
N ILE A 444 -27.09 3.07 22.74
CA ILE A 444 -27.06 2.38 21.44
C ILE A 444 -28.48 1.94 21.06
N GLU A 445 -29.24 1.34 21.98
CA GLU A 445 -30.61 0.90 21.73
C GLU A 445 -31.51 2.11 21.41
N HIS A 446 -31.40 3.21 22.16
CA HIS A 446 -32.15 4.42 21.91
C HIS A 446 -31.88 5.01 20.51
N ALA A 447 -30.60 5.18 20.12
CA ALA A 447 -30.22 5.64 18.79
C ALA A 447 -30.73 4.72 17.67
N CYS A 448 -30.69 3.41 17.88
CA CYS A 448 -31.23 2.42 16.94
C CYS A 448 -32.77 2.52 16.83
N LYS A 449 -33.47 2.83 17.92
CA LYS A 449 -34.94 3.07 17.89
C LYS A 449 -35.26 4.33 17.09
N LEU A 450 -34.54 5.42 17.31
CA LEU A 450 -34.70 6.65 16.53
C LEU A 450 -34.49 6.43 15.03
N ALA A 451 -33.47 5.65 14.68
CA ALA A 451 -33.16 5.28 13.30
C ALA A 451 -34.05 4.16 12.75
N GLN A 452 -35.11 3.74 13.46
CA GLN A 452 -36.02 2.63 13.10
C GLN A 452 -35.25 1.31 12.83
N ALA A 453 -34.12 1.09 13.52
CA ALA A 453 -33.28 -0.09 13.35
C ALA A 453 -33.53 -1.18 14.37
N ASP A 454 -34.04 -0.86 15.56
CA ASP A 454 -34.21 -1.78 16.68
C ASP A 454 -35.09 -3.00 16.32
N GLU A 455 -36.19 -2.78 15.62
CA GLU A 455 -37.15 -3.86 15.26
C GLU A 455 -36.45 -4.99 14.47
N PHE A 456 -35.70 -4.68 13.45
CA PHE A 456 -35.00 -5.72 12.69
C PHE A 456 -33.80 -6.29 13.44
N ILE A 457 -33.12 -5.49 14.29
CA ILE A 457 -31.98 -5.97 15.11
C ILE A 457 -32.48 -7.07 16.05
N GLN A 458 -33.62 -6.89 16.71
CA GLN A 458 -34.21 -7.89 17.60
C GLN A 458 -34.58 -9.20 16.89
N GLN A 459 -34.81 -9.17 15.57
CA GLN A 459 -35.10 -10.35 14.75
C GLN A 459 -33.81 -11.10 14.31
N LEU A 460 -32.63 -10.47 14.43
CA LEU A 460 -31.37 -11.11 14.07
C LEU A 460 -30.90 -12.08 15.16
N PRO A 461 -30.23 -13.17 14.79
CA PRO A 461 -29.66 -14.10 15.76
C PRO A 461 -28.64 -13.41 16.69
N GLY A 462 -28.95 -13.27 17.98
CA GLY A 462 -28.12 -12.57 18.96
C GLY A 462 -28.36 -11.06 19.06
N GLY A 463 -29.34 -10.51 18.33
CA GLY A 463 -29.73 -9.10 18.43
C GLY A 463 -28.58 -8.14 18.15
N TYR A 464 -28.27 -7.28 19.12
CA TYR A 464 -27.18 -6.29 19.03
C TYR A 464 -25.75 -6.89 18.97
N ASP A 465 -25.59 -8.15 19.35
CA ASP A 465 -24.31 -8.88 19.24
C ASP A 465 -24.18 -9.61 17.89
N TYR A 466 -25.15 -9.45 16.98
CA TYR A 466 -25.06 -9.98 15.61
C TYR A 466 -23.83 -9.43 14.88
N VAL A 467 -23.04 -10.35 14.29
CA VAL A 467 -21.80 -10.01 13.61
C VAL A 467 -22.06 -9.57 12.18
N ILE A 468 -21.73 -8.33 11.88
CA ILE A 468 -21.73 -7.74 10.54
C ILE A 468 -20.50 -8.21 9.78
N SER A 469 -20.70 -8.70 8.56
CA SER A 469 -19.60 -9.04 7.65
C SER A 469 -18.97 -7.78 7.07
N ARG A 470 -17.73 -7.89 6.55
CA ARG A 470 -17.02 -6.78 5.92
C ARG A 470 -17.89 -6.07 4.86
N GLY A 471 -18.07 -4.76 5.04
CA GLY A 471 -18.91 -3.94 4.17
C GLY A 471 -20.42 -4.16 4.33
N GLY A 472 -20.88 -4.91 5.36
CA GLY A 472 -22.29 -5.15 5.63
C GLY A 472 -22.98 -6.00 4.56
N THR A 473 -22.30 -7.01 4.00
CA THR A 473 -22.86 -7.85 2.92
C THR A 473 -23.95 -8.80 3.38
N ASN A 474 -24.08 -9.01 4.69
CA ASN A 474 -25.09 -9.88 5.33
C ASN A 474 -26.29 -9.12 5.90
N VAL A 475 -26.44 -7.83 5.58
CA VAL A 475 -27.63 -7.01 5.89
C VAL A 475 -28.14 -6.33 4.63
N SER A 476 -29.45 -6.01 4.58
CA SER A 476 -30.04 -5.33 3.42
C SER A 476 -29.59 -3.88 3.31
N GLY A 477 -29.78 -3.25 2.13
CA GLY A 477 -29.44 -1.84 1.91
C GLY A 477 -30.11 -0.89 2.91
N GLY A 478 -31.42 -1.03 3.14
CA GLY A 478 -32.16 -0.22 4.10
C GLY A 478 -31.77 -0.48 5.56
N GLN A 479 -31.46 -1.74 5.93
CA GLN A 479 -30.90 -2.06 7.25
C GLN A 479 -29.54 -1.38 7.47
N LYS A 480 -28.67 -1.42 6.46
CA LYS A 480 -27.36 -0.76 6.49
C LYS A 480 -27.48 0.75 6.65
N GLN A 481 -28.41 1.38 5.91
CA GLN A 481 -28.68 2.82 6.03
C GLN A 481 -29.12 3.20 7.44
N ARG A 482 -30.12 2.48 7.99
CA ARG A 482 -30.63 2.73 9.35
C ARG A 482 -29.54 2.56 10.42
N LEU A 483 -28.65 1.57 10.29
CA LEU A 483 -27.50 1.42 11.20
C LEU A 483 -26.51 2.58 11.06
N CYS A 484 -26.26 3.09 9.86
CA CYS A 484 -25.39 4.26 9.66
C CYS A 484 -26.01 5.54 10.23
N ILE A 485 -27.34 5.70 10.14
CA ILE A 485 -28.07 6.81 10.78
C ILE A 485 -27.95 6.69 12.31
N ALA A 486 -28.22 5.52 12.89
CA ALA A 486 -28.08 5.30 14.34
C ALA A 486 -26.65 5.64 14.84
N ARG A 487 -25.63 5.22 14.09
CA ARG A 487 -24.23 5.55 14.40
C ARG A 487 -23.97 7.07 14.37
N ALA A 488 -24.56 7.79 13.42
CA ALA A 488 -24.43 9.25 13.33
C ALA A 488 -25.13 9.96 14.50
N LEU A 489 -26.29 9.47 14.92
CA LEU A 489 -27.05 10.02 16.07
C LEU A 489 -26.30 9.85 17.41
N LEU A 490 -25.60 8.71 17.60
CA LEU A 490 -24.80 8.45 18.81
C LEU A 490 -23.69 9.48 19.02
N LYS A 491 -23.28 10.17 17.99
CA LYS A 491 -22.29 11.25 18.06
C LYS A 491 -22.83 12.51 18.73
N ASN A 492 -24.17 12.65 18.85
CA ASN A 492 -24.86 13.84 19.34
C ASN A 492 -24.36 15.14 18.66
N PRO A 493 -24.43 15.21 17.33
CA PRO A 493 -23.80 16.27 16.55
C PRO A 493 -24.60 17.58 16.62
N LYS A 494 -23.94 18.72 16.41
CA LYS A 494 -24.58 20.02 16.17
C LYS A 494 -25.15 20.13 14.75
N ILE A 495 -24.54 19.40 13.80
CA ILE A 495 -24.97 19.34 12.39
C ILE A 495 -25.03 17.88 11.97
N LEU A 496 -26.20 17.44 11.48
CA LEU A 496 -26.42 16.12 10.90
C LEU A 496 -26.61 16.25 9.39
N ILE A 497 -25.74 15.58 8.62
CA ILE A 497 -25.80 15.58 7.16
C ILE A 497 -26.21 14.19 6.67
N LEU A 498 -27.25 14.15 5.86
CA LEU A 498 -27.83 12.93 5.27
C LEU A 498 -27.69 13.01 3.74
N ASP A 499 -26.67 12.35 3.19
CA ASP A 499 -26.42 12.32 1.74
C ASP A 499 -27.12 11.11 1.11
N ASP A 500 -28.30 11.32 0.55
CA ASP A 500 -29.16 10.29 -0.08
C ASP A 500 -29.34 9.02 0.79
N SER A 501 -29.32 9.24 2.10
CA SER A 501 -29.19 8.18 3.10
C SER A 501 -30.50 7.48 3.46
N THR A 502 -31.61 7.85 2.85
CA THR A 502 -32.92 7.20 3.01
C THR A 502 -33.47 6.61 1.71
N SER A 503 -32.71 6.65 0.61
CA SER A 503 -33.17 6.19 -0.71
C SER A 503 -33.52 4.69 -0.78
N ALA A 504 -32.90 3.85 0.04
CA ALA A 504 -33.19 2.41 0.15
C ALA A 504 -34.16 2.07 1.32
N VAL A 505 -34.69 3.10 1.98
CA VAL A 505 -35.69 2.95 3.04
C VAL A 505 -37.08 3.25 2.45
N ASP A 506 -38.11 2.54 2.90
CA ASP A 506 -39.49 2.81 2.48
C ASP A 506 -39.98 4.16 3.02
N THR A 507 -40.95 4.75 2.32
CA THR A 507 -41.48 6.09 2.62
C THR A 507 -42.05 6.22 4.04
N LYS A 508 -42.65 5.16 4.59
CA LYS A 508 -43.18 5.17 5.95
C LYS A 508 -42.07 5.24 6.98
N THR A 509 -41.05 4.41 6.83
CA THR A 509 -39.87 4.39 7.73
C THR A 509 -39.08 5.68 7.63
N ASP A 510 -38.92 6.27 6.43
CA ASP A 510 -38.29 7.57 6.22
C ASP A 510 -39.00 8.69 6.98
N SER A 511 -40.37 8.71 6.91
CA SER A 511 -41.17 9.67 7.67
C SER A 511 -41.01 9.52 9.19
N LEU A 512 -40.95 8.27 9.71
CA LEU A 512 -40.74 8.01 11.14
C LEU A 512 -39.36 8.47 11.61
N ILE A 513 -38.32 8.26 10.80
CA ILE A 513 -36.95 8.73 11.10
C ILE A 513 -36.91 10.27 11.18
N ARG A 514 -37.56 10.96 10.24
CA ARG A 514 -37.63 12.42 10.23
C ARG A 514 -38.38 12.98 11.44
N ASN A 515 -39.56 12.42 11.75
CA ASN A 515 -40.29 12.83 12.94
C ASN A 515 -39.46 12.61 14.22
N ALA A 516 -38.66 11.55 14.29
CA ALA A 516 -37.79 11.31 15.41
C ALA A 516 -36.71 12.40 15.51
N PHE A 517 -36.16 12.91 14.39
CA PHE A 517 -35.20 14.00 14.42
C PHE A 517 -35.81 15.32 14.94
N GLU A 518 -37.01 15.66 14.47
CA GLU A 518 -37.71 16.88 14.91
C GLU A 518 -38.03 16.86 16.41
N THR A 519 -38.42 15.69 16.95
CA THR A 519 -38.85 15.55 18.35
C THR A 519 -37.71 15.34 19.33
N GLU A 520 -36.71 14.55 18.95
CA GLU A 520 -35.68 14.06 19.89
C GLU A 520 -34.34 14.84 19.79
N ILE A 521 -34.08 15.51 18.65
CA ILE A 521 -32.86 16.32 18.44
C ILE A 521 -33.17 17.72 17.89
N PRO A 522 -34.12 18.48 18.48
CA PRO A 522 -34.66 19.73 17.90
C PRO A 522 -33.62 20.86 17.77
N GLY A 523 -32.47 20.76 18.44
CA GLY A 523 -31.40 21.76 18.35
C GLY A 523 -30.34 21.43 17.30
N THR A 524 -30.43 20.31 16.61
CA THR A 524 -29.47 19.86 15.61
C THR A 524 -29.85 20.39 14.23
N THR A 525 -28.92 21.09 13.58
CA THR A 525 -29.09 21.51 12.17
C THR A 525 -29.05 20.27 11.28
N THR A 526 -30.10 20.07 10.47
CA THR A 526 -30.20 18.88 9.60
C THR A 526 -30.06 19.28 8.14
N ILE A 527 -29.14 18.67 7.41
CA ILE A 527 -28.93 18.90 5.97
C ILE A 527 -29.25 17.61 5.24
N ILE A 528 -30.26 17.63 4.37
CA ILE A 528 -30.77 16.47 3.66
C ILE A 528 -30.53 16.62 2.17
N ILE A 529 -29.64 15.82 1.60
CA ILE A 529 -29.57 15.64 0.15
C ILE A 529 -30.52 14.50 -0.21
N ALA A 530 -31.51 14.78 -1.03
CA ALA A 530 -32.49 13.79 -1.45
C ALA A 530 -32.69 13.78 -2.96
N GLN A 531 -32.89 12.57 -3.48
CA GLN A 531 -33.36 12.36 -4.86
C GLN A 531 -34.89 12.45 -4.93
N ARG A 532 -35.59 12.10 -3.83
CA ARG A 532 -37.06 12.21 -3.72
C ARG A 532 -37.44 13.51 -3.06
N LEU A 533 -38.23 14.34 -3.73
CA LEU A 533 -38.69 15.61 -3.18
C LEU A 533 -39.54 15.46 -1.91
N SER A 534 -40.26 14.35 -1.76
CA SER A 534 -41.02 14.03 -0.54
C SER A 534 -40.14 13.98 0.73
N SER A 535 -38.83 13.73 0.58
CA SER A 535 -37.92 13.70 1.73
C SER A 535 -37.47 15.09 2.20
N VAL A 536 -37.64 16.13 1.39
CA VAL A 536 -37.21 17.51 1.70
C VAL A 536 -38.36 18.52 1.69
N SER A 537 -39.58 18.13 1.34
CA SER A 537 -40.72 19.04 1.24
C SER A 537 -41.10 19.74 2.55
N HIS A 538 -40.66 19.22 3.69
CA HIS A 538 -40.89 19.79 5.03
C HIS A 538 -39.71 20.63 5.53
N ALA A 539 -38.63 20.76 4.74
CA ALA A 539 -37.46 21.52 5.14
C ALA A 539 -37.78 23.01 5.26
N ASP A 540 -37.19 23.69 6.26
CA ASP A 540 -37.32 25.12 6.47
C ASP A 540 -36.80 25.93 5.28
N GLN A 541 -35.80 25.40 4.60
CA GLN A 541 -35.22 25.92 3.38
C GLN A 541 -34.89 24.81 2.41
N ILE A 542 -35.16 25.01 1.14
CA ILE A 542 -34.76 24.10 0.05
C ILE A 542 -33.92 24.91 -0.94
N ILE A 543 -32.84 24.29 -1.42
CA ILE A 543 -32.03 24.80 -2.52
C ILE A 543 -32.03 23.81 -3.67
N VAL A 544 -32.10 24.32 -4.89
CA VAL A 544 -31.87 23.56 -6.11
C VAL A 544 -30.45 23.85 -6.58
N LEU A 545 -29.69 22.78 -6.79
CA LEU A 545 -28.32 22.86 -7.30
C LEU A 545 -28.29 22.32 -8.73
N ASP A 546 -27.84 23.15 -9.66
CA ASP A 546 -27.57 22.74 -11.03
C ASP A 546 -26.19 23.29 -11.47
N ASP A 547 -25.43 22.46 -12.15
CA ASP A 547 -24.06 22.75 -12.64
C ASP A 547 -23.18 23.49 -11.60
N GLY A 548 -23.23 23.03 -10.34
CA GLY A 548 -22.41 23.59 -9.24
C GLY A 548 -22.85 24.98 -8.78
N ARG A 549 -24.05 25.46 -9.11
CA ARG A 549 -24.64 26.75 -8.70
C ARG A 549 -25.99 26.54 -8.01
N ILE A 550 -26.34 27.43 -7.10
CA ILE A 550 -27.69 27.48 -6.55
C ILE A 550 -28.57 28.24 -7.54
N THR A 551 -29.51 27.54 -8.18
CA THR A 551 -30.46 28.10 -9.15
C THR A 551 -31.73 28.60 -8.50
N GLU A 552 -32.22 27.90 -7.49
CA GLU A 552 -33.44 28.26 -6.77
C GLU A 552 -33.26 28.09 -5.25
N ARG A 553 -33.98 28.91 -4.48
CA ARG A 553 -33.99 28.88 -3.02
C ARG A 553 -35.36 29.30 -2.51
N GLY A 554 -35.91 28.59 -1.52
CA GLY A 554 -37.17 28.91 -0.85
C GLY A 554 -37.72 27.76 -0.04
N THR A 555 -38.94 27.91 0.46
CA THR A 555 -39.72 26.80 1.02
C THR A 555 -40.38 26.00 -0.09
N HIS A 556 -40.93 24.84 0.24
CA HIS A 556 -41.65 24.01 -0.73
C HIS A 556 -42.77 24.82 -1.44
N GLU A 557 -43.58 25.58 -0.67
CA GLU A 557 -44.68 26.35 -1.22
C GLU A 557 -44.20 27.46 -2.16
N GLU A 558 -43.12 28.16 -1.78
CA GLU A 558 -42.54 29.23 -2.59
C GLU A 558 -41.99 28.69 -3.92
N LEU A 559 -41.24 27.58 -3.88
CA LEU A 559 -40.67 26.97 -5.07
C LEU A 559 -41.72 26.37 -6.00
N MET A 560 -42.76 25.77 -5.45
CA MET A 560 -43.93 25.33 -6.24
C MET A 560 -44.64 26.49 -6.92
N ALA A 561 -44.78 27.61 -6.23
CA ALA A 561 -45.42 28.82 -6.80
C ALA A 561 -44.57 29.51 -7.85
N ALA A 562 -43.23 29.47 -7.72
CA ALA A 562 -42.27 30.02 -8.68
C ALA A 562 -42.32 29.31 -10.03
N GLY A 563 -42.66 28.01 -10.06
CA GLY A 563 -42.86 27.26 -11.31
C GLY A 563 -41.56 26.96 -12.07
N GLY A 564 -40.42 26.93 -11.37
CA GLY A 564 -39.11 26.67 -11.94
C GLY A 564 -38.70 25.20 -11.90
N GLU A 565 -37.37 24.95 -11.86
CA GLU A 565 -36.78 23.62 -11.91
C GLU A 565 -37.28 22.69 -10.80
N TYR A 566 -37.48 23.24 -9.58
CA TYR A 566 -38.04 22.48 -8.46
C TYR A 566 -39.40 21.89 -8.80
N ARG A 567 -40.28 22.68 -9.40
CA ARG A 567 -41.61 22.25 -9.81
C ARG A 567 -41.57 21.21 -10.91
N GLU A 568 -40.70 21.38 -11.89
CA GLU A 568 -40.51 20.41 -12.98
C GLU A 568 -40.11 19.03 -12.42
N ILE A 569 -39.17 19.01 -11.45
CA ILE A 569 -38.75 17.78 -10.78
C ILE A 569 -39.93 17.18 -10.01
N TYR A 570 -40.72 18.00 -9.31
CA TYR A 570 -41.89 17.55 -8.53
C TYR A 570 -42.98 16.92 -9.42
N ASP A 571 -43.32 17.59 -10.50
CA ASP A 571 -44.35 17.10 -11.46
C ASP A 571 -43.87 15.81 -12.14
N SER A 572 -42.61 15.72 -12.50
CA SER A 572 -42.00 14.51 -13.07
C SER A 572 -42.04 13.30 -12.13
N GLN A 573 -41.76 13.52 -10.83
CA GLN A 573 -41.77 12.44 -9.82
C GLN A 573 -43.20 11.97 -9.50
N ASN A 574 -44.18 12.88 -9.48
CA ASN A 574 -45.57 12.53 -9.23
C ASN A 574 -46.21 11.83 -10.44
N ALA A 575 -45.94 12.26 -11.66
CA ALA A 575 -46.42 11.60 -12.86
C ALA A 575 -45.90 10.14 -12.97
N ALA A 576 -44.66 9.89 -12.55
CA ALA A 576 -44.08 8.54 -12.47
C ALA A 576 -44.81 7.67 -11.43
N SER A 577 -45.14 8.23 -10.26
CA SER A 577 -45.84 7.49 -9.19
C SER A 577 -47.30 7.14 -9.55
N GLU A 578 -48.00 7.98 -10.29
CA GLU A 578 -49.34 7.71 -10.78
C GLU A 578 -49.35 6.61 -11.87
N SER A 579 -48.31 6.54 -12.69
CA SER A 579 -48.17 5.51 -13.73
C SER A 579 -47.80 4.11 -13.17
N GLU A 580 -47.20 4.03 -11.99
CA GLU A 580 -46.86 2.75 -11.31
C GLU A 580 -48.07 2.17 -10.53
N VAL A 581 -49.09 2.99 -10.23
CA VAL A 581 -50.31 2.58 -9.50
C VAL A 581 -51.47 2.21 -10.46
N ALA A 582 -51.37 2.58 -11.73
CA ALA A 582 -52.31 2.26 -12.78
C ALA A 582 -51.91 1.00 -13.57
#